data_53d5c375bcc0c32e720f23d80e033edb
#
_entry.id   53d5c375bcc0c32e720f23d80e033edb
#
_cell.length_a   1.000
_cell.length_b   1.000
_cell.length_c   1.000
_cell.angle_alpha   90.00
_cell.angle_beta   90.00
_cell.angle_gamma   90.00
#
_symmetry.space_group_name_H-M   'P 1'
#
loop_
_entity.id
_entity.type
_entity.pdbx_description
1 polymer ?
#
loop_
_entity_poly.entity_id
_entity_poly.type
_entity_poly.pdbx_seq_one_letter_code
_entity_poly.pdbx_strand_id
1 'polypeptide(L)'
;MISRSAAGRPDSDDRSERHFLALGHQQCLDLLDAHHLGRVAWQAADLPQILPVTYVMHQGSAYFRTAPDSILAELSRPASVALEVDELDQQNRSGWSIVMHGRTSAVSEPEALEDLWASDSLVPWASGNRTLFIRIRPDRVTGRIVQRPT
;
A
#
# COMPACT_ATOMS: atom_id res chain seq x y z
N MET A 1 26.62 -41.77 -38.26
CA MET A 1 25.76 -40.59 -37.94
C MET A 1 25.03 -40.89 -36.66
N ILE A 2 25.43 -40.21 -35.58
CA ILE A 2 24.80 -40.38 -34.30
C ILE A 2 23.72 -39.29 -34.17
N SER A 3 22.47 -39.71 -34.22
CA SER A 3 21.35 -38.84 -33.91
C SER A 3 21.37 -38.52 -32.42
N ARG A 4 21.68 -37.28 -32.08
CA ARG A 4 21.49 -36.81 -30.73
C ARG A 4 20.00 -36.52 -30.55
N SER A 5 19.35 -37.42 -29.87
CA SER A 5 18.04 -37.13 -29.27
C SER A 5 18.24 -35.99 -28.30
N ALA A 6 17.64 -34.85 -28.58
CA ALA A 6 17.53 -33.77 -27.63
C ALA A 6 16.65 -34.27 -26.49
N ALA A 7 17.24 -34.56 -25.36
CA ALA A 7 16.49 -34.77 -24.13
C ALA A 7 15.73 -33.48 -23.88
N GLY A 8 14.42 -33.52 -23.99
CA GLY A 8 13.56 -32.45 -23.64
C GLY A 8 13.84 -32.05 -22.17
N ARG A 9 14.19 -30.80 -21.96
CA ARG A 9 14.20 -30.25 -20.61
C ARG A 9 12.83 -30.53 -19.99
N PRO A 10 12.78 -31.04 -18.78
CA PRO A 10 11.50 -31.07 -18.11
C PRO A 10 11.04 -29.62 -18.01
N ASP A 11 9.87 -29.39 -18.52
CA ASP A 11 9.22 -28.09 -18.53
C ASP A 11 9.25 -27.53 -17.12
N SER A 12 9.93 -26.43 -16.96
CA SER A 12 10.05 -25.69 -15.70
C SER A 12 8.74 -24.98 -15.31
N ASP A 13 7.65 -25.37 -15.93
CA ASP A 13 6.36 -24.70 -15.83
C ASP A 13 5.51 -25.13 -14.65
N ASP A 14 5.95 -26.13 -13.91
CA ASP A 14 5.24 -26.60 -12.69
C ASP A 14 5.47 -25.68 -11.47
N ARG A 15 6.22 -24.59 -11.64
CA ARG A 15 6.33 -23.55 -10.62
C ARG A 15 5.30 -22.43 -10.79
N SER A 16 4.55 -22.45 -11.84
CA SER A 16 3.69 -21.34 -12.25
C SER A 16 2.27 -21.41 -11.72
N GLU A 17 1.91 -22.47 -11.03
CA GLU A 17 0.56 -22.57 -10.44
C GLU A 17 0.41 -21.89 -9.07
N ARG A 18 1.33 -21.00 -8.72
CA ARG A 18 1.00 -19.97 -7.74
C ARG A 18 0.16 -18.93 -8.46
N HIS A 19 -1.14 -19.14 -8.42
CA HIS A 19 -2.05 -18.23 -9.10
C HIS A 19 -2.04 -16.88 -8.40
N PHE A 20 -1.35 -15.91 -8.99
CA PHE A 20 -1.60 -14.51 -8.70
C PHE A 20 -2.90 -14.13 -9.38
N LEU A 21 -3.96 -14.05 -8.59
CA LEU A 21 -5.21 -13.53 -9.09
C LEU A 21 -5.27 -12.04 -8.85
N ALA A 22 -5.63 -11.29 -9.87
CA ALA A 22 -5.88 -9.87 -9.71
C ALA A 22 -7.13 -9.66 -8.84
N LEU A 23 -7.03 -8.77 -7.86
CA LEU A 23 -8.19 -8.30 -7.12
C LEU A 23 -8.96 -7.29 -7.96
N GLY A 24 -10.29 -7.38 -7.93
CA GLY A 24 -11.15 -6.37 -8.53
C GLY A 24 -11.03 -5.03 -7.80
N HIS A 25 -11.38 -3.95 -8.48
CA HIS A 25 -11.25 -2.60 -7.92
C HIS A 25 -12.02 -2.44 -6.60
N GLN A 26 -13.27 -2.89 -6.54
CA GLN A 26 -14.07 -2.79 -5.32
C GLN A 26 -13.50 -3.64 -4.19
N GLN A 27 -12.98 -4.83 -4.49
CA GLN A 27 -12.30 -5.65 -3.50
C GLN A 27 -11.08 -4.95 -2.89
N CYS A 28 -10.30 -4.25 -3.72
CA CYS A 28 -9.18 -3.43 -3.24
C CYS A 28 -9.66 -2.34 -2.30
N LEU A 29 -10.70 -1.61 -2.66
CA LEU A 29 -11.24 -0.53 -1.82
C LEU A 29 -11.78 -1.06 -0.49
N ASP A 30 -12.47 -2.19 -0.50
CA ASP A 30 -13.01 -2.81 0.72
C ASP A 30 -11.89 -3.25 1.67
N LEU A 31 -10.82 -3.82 1.13
CA LEU A 31 -9.66 -4.22 1.93
C LEU A 31 -8.89 -3.01 2.48
N LEU A 32 -8.72 -1.96 1.68
CA LEU A 32 -8.12 -0.71 2.15
C LEU A 32 -8.91 -0.09 3.28
N ASP A 33 -10.23 -0.10 3.18
CA ASP A 33 -11.14 0.46 4.21
C ASP A 33 -11.11 -0.35 5.51
N ALA A 34 -10.93 -1.67 5.41
CA ALA A 34 -10.91 -2.57 6.56
C ALA A 34 -9.57 -2.60 7.29
N HIS A 35 -8.51 -2.05 6.72
CA HIS A 35 -7.16 -2.06 7.26
C HIS A 35 -6.67 -0.64 7.53
N HIS A 36 -5.70 -0.51 8.43
CA HIS A 36 -5.22 0.81 8.88
C HIS A 36 -3.70 0.92 8.97
N LEU A 37 -2.97 -0.15 8.65
CA LEU A 37 -1.52 -0.14 8.62
C LEU A 37 -1.02 -0.39 7.21
N GLY A 38 -0.19 0.50 6.71
CA GLY A 38 0.41 0.39 5.40
C GLY A 38 1.82 0.94 5.39
N ARG A 39 2.41 0.98 4.22
CA ARG A 39 3.73 1.55 3.98
C ARG A 39 3.63 2.56 2.85
N VAL A 40 4.09 3.76 3.11
CA VAL A 40 4.19 4.79 2.07
C VAL A 40 5.60 4.82 1.52
N ALA A 41 5.71 4.80 0.20
CA ALA A 41 6.97 4.84 -0.53
C ALA A 41 6.98 6.05 -1.46
N TRP A 42 8.12 6.75 -1.50
CA TRP A 42 8.29 7.92 -2.36
C TRP A 42 9.77 8.16 -2.67
N GLN A 43 10.03 8.96 -3.68
CA GLN A 43 11.38 9.37 -4.02
C GLN A 43 11.69 10.68 -3.28
N ALA A 44 12.65 10.63 -2.35
CA ALA A 44 13.14 11.78 -1.62
C ALA A 44 14.56 12.08 -2.05
N ALA A 45 14.77 13.22 -2.70
CA ALA A 45 16.09 13.60 -3.26
C ALA A 45 16.69 12.44 -4.08
N ASP A 46 17.79 11.85 -3.62
CA ASP A 46 18.51 10.80 -4.33
C ASP A 46 18.10 9.37 -3.91
N LEU A 47 17.30 9.26 -2.86
CA LEU A 47 16.97 7.96 -2.27
C LEU A 47 15.47 7.69 -2.26
N PRO A 48 15.04 6.49 -2.68
CA PRO A 48 13.69 6.07 -2.40
C PRO A 48 13.52 5.86 -0.88
N GLN A 49 12.39 6.31 -0.37
CA GLN A 49 12.02 6.17 1.04
C GLN A 49 10.81 5.24 1.15
N ILE A 50 10.74 4.50 2.24
CA ILE A 50 9.58 3.71 2.61
C ILE A 50 9.43 3.70 4.13
N LEU A 51 8.23 4.01 4.61
CA LEU A 51 7.93 4.04 6.04
C LEU A 51 6.56 3.48 6.34
N PRO A 52 6.38 2.77 7.46
CA PRO A 52 5.07 2.36 7.91
C PRO A 52 4.26 3.58 8.37
N VAL A 53 2.98 3.57 8.05
CA VAL A 53 2.03 4.60 8.46
C VAL A 53 0.72 3.95 8.89
N THR A 54 0.08 4.55 9.88
CA THR A 54 -1.31 4.28 10.17
C THR A 54 -2.16 5.20 9.32
N TYR A 55 -3.08 4.65 8.57
CA TYR A 55 -3.92 5.41 7.65
C TYR A 55 -5.40 5.12 7.85
N VAL A 56 -6.22 5.96 7.30
CA VAL A 56 -7.67 5.75 7.16
C VAL A 56 -8.10 6.13 5.76
N MET A 57 -9.05 5.38 5.22
CA MET A 57 -9.75 5.77 3.99
C MET A 57 -10.93 6.69 4.35
N HIS A 58 -11.05 7.77 3.62
CA HIS A 58 -12.16 8.70 3.77
C HIS A 58 -12.47 9.32 2.41
N GLN A 59 -13.71 9.21 1.96
CA GLN A 59 -14.17 9.76 0.69
C GLN A 59 -13.24 9.43 -0.50
N GLY A 60 -12.77 8.18 -0.56
CA GLY A 60 -11.97 7.67 -1.67
C GLY A 60 -10.49 8.02 -1.64
N SER A 61 -10.01 8.72 -0.63
CA SER A 61 -8.59 9.04 -0.43
C SER A 61 -8.06 8.40 0.85
N ALA A 62 -6.75 8.19 0.91
CA ALA A 62 -6.09 7.74 2.11
C ALA A 62 -5.51 8.93 2.88
N TYR A 63 -5.56 8.86 4.19
CA TYR A 63 -5.07 9.92 5.08
C TYR A 63 -4.20 9.33 6.16
N PHE A 64 -3.10 10.01 6.47
CA PHE A 64 -2.28 9.69 7.63
C PHE A 64 -1.81 10.97 8.34
N ARG A 65 -1.38 10.83 9.59
CA ARG A 65 -0.88 11.96 10.39
C ARG A 65 0.60 11.82 10.61
N THR A 66 1.26 12.96 10.67
CA THR A 66 2.68 13.01 11.03
C THR A 66 2.99 14.30 11.79
N ALA A 67 4.19 14.35 12.37
CA ALA A 67 4.70 15.56 12.98
C ALA A 67 5.29 16.49 11.90
N PRO A 68 5.16 17.81 12.07
CA PRO A 68 5.70 18.77 11.10
C PRO A 68 7.22 18.71 10.89
N ASP A 69 7.95 18.16 11.83
CA ASP A 69 9.40 18.00 11.80
C ASP A 69 9.87 16.59 11.35
N SER A 70 8.95 15.73 10.97
CA SER A 70 9.27 14.38 10.47
C SER A 70 9.65 14.40 8.99
N ILE A 71 10.32 13.33 8.54
CA ILE A 71 10.62 13.15 7.11
C ILE A 71 9.32 13.03 6.28
N LEU A 72 8.26 12.47 6.86
CA LEU A 72 6.95 12.37 6.20
C LEU A 72 6.33 13.74 5.94
N ALA A 73 6.73 14.78 6.67
CA ALA A 73 6.20 16.13 6.48
C ALA A 73 6.52 16.71 5.09
N GLU A 74 7.56 16.22 4.41
CA GLU A 74 7.84 16.64 3.04
C GLU A 74 6.71 16.28 2.07
N LEU A 75 5.89 15.27 2.41
CA LEU A 75 4.72 14.85 1.64
C LEU A 75 3.54 15.81 1.77
N SER A 76 3.63 16.84 2.59
CA SER A 76 2.68 17.96 2.59
C SER A 76 2.75 18.78 1.31
N ARG A 77 3.87 18.74 0.61
CA ARG A 77 4.00 19.22 -0.77
C ARG A 77 3.57 18.12 -1.72
N PRO A 78 2.87 18.46 -2.81
CA PRO A 78 2.41 17.45 -3.77
C PRO A 78 3.56 16.58 -4.29
N ALA A 79 3.43 15.29 -4.08
CA ALA A 79 4.42 14.30 -4.50
C ALA A 79 3.72 13.02 -4.97
N SER A 80 4.34 12.31 -5.90
CA SER A 80 3.90 10.99 -6.30
C SER A 80 4.36 9.96 -5.27
N VAL A 81 3.42 9.14 -4.80
CA VAL A 81 3.69 8.13 -3.78
C VAL A 81 3.01 6.80 -4.13
N ALA A 82 3.45 5.75 -3.48
CA ALA A 82 2.75 4.49 -3.42
C ALA A 82 2.42 4.17 -1.96
N LEU A 83 1.18 3.80 -1.69
CA LEU A 83 0.76 3.22 -0.41
C LEU A 83 0.52 1.74 -0.63
N GLU A 84 1.26 0.91 0.08
CA GLU A 84 1.12 -0.54 0.03
C GLU A 84 0.47 -1.02 1.32
N VAL A 85 -0.51 -1.90 1.18
CA VAL A 85 -1.20 -2.56 2.29
C VAL A 85 -1.28 -4.04 1.98
N ASP A 86 -0.91 -4.88 2.94
CA ASP A 86 -0.91 -6.32 2.74
C ASP A 86 -1.32 -7.08 3.99
N GLU A 87 -1.64 -8.33 3.77
CA GLU A 87 -1.77 -9.33 4.81
C GLU A 87 -1.21 -10.65 4.27
N LEU A 88 -0.09 -11.09 4.84
CA LEU A 88 0.64 -12.25 4.36
C LEU A 88 0.72 -13.31 5.45
N ASP A 89 0.36 -14.55 5.08
CA ASP A 89 0.49 -15.72 5.93
C ASP A 89 1.67 -16.57 5.44
N GLN A 90 2.77 -16.53 6.18
CA GLN A 90 3.99 -17.25 5.83
C GLN A 90 3.81 -18.77 5.91
N GLN A 91 3.02 -19.26 6.85
CA GLN A 91 2.81 -20.69 7.04
C GLN A 91 2.01 -21.29 5.88
N ASN A 92 0.93 -20.64 5.49
CA ASN A 92 0.08 -21.07 4.41
C ASN A 92 0.54 -20.57 3.04
N ARG A 93 1.55 -19.72 3.00
CA ARG A 93 2.07 -19.11 1.78
C ARG A 93 0.98 -18.47 0.93
N SER A 94 0.10 -17.78 1.61
CA SER A 94 -1.06 -17.09 1.02
C SER A 94 -1.11 -15.66 1.52
N GLY A 95 -1.90 -14.85 0.85
CA GLY A 95 -2.12 -13.48 1.26
C GLY A 95 -2.54 -12.61 0.11
N TRP A 96 -2.67 -11.35 0.39
CA TRP A 96 -3.00 -10.33 -0.60
C TRP A 96 -2.15 -9.10 -0.36
N SER A 97 -1.99 -8.31 -1.41
CA SER A 97 -1.36 -7.00 -1.34
C SER A 97 -2.04 -6.04 -2.28
N ILE A 98 -2.10 -4.78 -1.85
CA ILE A 98 -2.69 -3.69 -2.62
C ILE A 98 -1.67 -2.58 -2.71
N VAL A 99 -1.56 -1.96 -3.87
CA VAL A 99 -0.77 -0.76 -4.07
C VAL A 99 -1.67 0.34 -4.60
N MET A 100 -1.72 1.44 -3.87
CA MET A 100 -2.35 2.68 -4.29
C MET A 100 -1.28 3.64 -4.75
N HIS A 101 -1.29 4.00 -6.02
CA HIS A 101 -0.47 5.09 -6.54
C HIS A 101 -1.29 6.36 -6.52
N GLY A 102 -0.70 7.44 -6.05
CA GLY A 102 -1.41 8.71 -5.98
C GLY A 102 -0.48 9.89 -5.70
N ARG A 103 -1.10 11.02 -5.50
CA ARG A 103 -0.41 12.26 -5.16
C ARG A 103 -0.82 12.74 -3.78
N THR A 104 0.16 13.24 -3.06
CA THR A 104 -0.05 13.78 -1.73
C THR A 104 -0.44 15.25 -1.75
N SER A 105 -1.08 15.67 -0.69
CA SER A 105 -1.30 17.06 -0.34
C SER A 105 -1.51 17.19 1.17
N ALA A 106 -1.20 18.36 1.73
CA ALA A 106 -1.59 18.67 3.08
C ALA A 106 -3.11 18.86 3.15
N VAL A 107 -3.72 18.41 4.24
CA VAL A 107 -5.14 18.62 4.50
C VAL A 107 -5.33 19.95 5.21
N SER A 108 -6.12 20.83 4.62
CA SER A 108 -6.41 22.16 5.17
C SER A 108 -7.90 22.43 5.36
N GLU A 109 -8.78 21.61 4.78
CA GLU A 109 -10.22 21.79 4.87
C GLU A 109 -10.73 21.51 6.30
N PRO A 110 -11.42 22.45 6.96
CA PRO A 110 -11.84 22.28 8.36
C PRO A 110 -12.73 21.06 8.61
N GLU A 111 -13.65 20.76 7.70
CA GLU A 111 -14.55 19.62 7.83
C GLU A 111 -13.79 18.29 7.76
N ALA A 112 -12.84 18.18 6.83
CA ALA A 112 -12.00 16.99 6.71
C ALA A 112 -11.13 16.81 7.95
N LEU A 113 -10.53 17.88 8.47
CA LEU A 113 -9.72 17.84 9.69
C LEU A 113 -10.55 17.41 10.91
N GLU A 114 -11.78 17.89 11.02
CA GLU A 114 -12.68 17.50 12.12
C GLU A 114 -12.97 16.00 12.08
N ASP A 115 -13.34 15.46 10.93
CA ASP A 115 -13.61 14.04 10.74
C ASP A 115 -12.37 13.18 11.04
N LEU A 116 -11.19 13.61 10.58
CA LEU A 116 -9.94 12.90 10.78
C LEU A 116 -9.49 12.91 12.25
N TRP A 117 -9.66 14.02 12.97
CA TRP A 117 -9.37 14.08 14.39
C TRP A 117 -10.28 13.16 15.23
N ALA A 118 -11.51 12.96 14.79
CA ALA A 118 -12.46 12.06 15.45
C ALA A 118 -12.20 10.58 15.17
N SER A 119 -11.30 10.26 14.22
CA SER A 119 -11.01 8.87 13.83
C SER A 119 -10.04 8.20 14.80
N ASP A 120 -10.49 7.16 15.49
CA ASP A 120 -9.66 6.34 16.38
C ASP A 120 -8.56 5.58 15.60
N SER A 121 -8.79 5.31 14.33
CA SER A 121 -7.84 4.58 13.47
C SER A 121 -6.56 5.37 13.19
N LEU A 122 -6.58 6.69 13.36
CA LEU A 122 -5.43 7.56 13.16
C LEU A 122 -4.67 7.89 14.45
N VAL A 123 -4.95 7.19 15.56
CA VAL A 123 -4.16 7.37 16.78
C VAL A 123 -2.73 6.89 16.54
N PRO A 124 -1.72 7.76 16.67
CA PRO A 124 -0.33 7.38 16.40
C PRO A 124 0.21 6.38 17.42
N TRP A 125 0.98 5.41 16.95
CA TRP A 125 1.70 4.49 17.85
C TRP A 125 2.90 5.14 18.52
N ALA A 126 3.49 6.15 17.86
CA ALA A 126 4.63 6.89 18.40
C ALA A 126 4.16 8.15 19.12
N SER A 127 4.85 8.51 20.21
CA SER A 127 4.63 9.76 20.90
C SER A 127 5.08 10.97 20.05
N GLY A 128 4.53 12.13 20.33
CA GLY A 128 4.90 13.37 19.68
C GLY A 128 3.70 14.15 19.14
N ASN A 129 3.95 15.38 18.73
CA ASN A 129 2.93 16.28 18.22
C ASN A 129 2.67 16.03 16.73
N ARG A 130 1.71 15.14 16.42
CA ARG A 130 1.36 14.73 15.06
C ARG A 130 0.13 15.48 14.59
N THR A 131 0.32 16.75 14.27
CA THR A 131 -0.75 17.67 13.89
C THR A 131 -0.91 17.83 12.38
N LEU A 132 -0.01 17.28 11.59
CA LEU A 132 -0.04 17.39 10.14
C LEU A 132 -0.73 16.18 9.53
N PHE A 133 -1.82 16.45 8.82
CA PHE A 133 -2.54 15.42 8.06
C PHE A 133 -2.16 15.48 6.59
N ILE A 134 -1.84 14.34 6.03
CA ILE A 134 -1.48 14.16 4.63
C ILE A 134 -2.57 13.33 3.96
N ARG A 135 -3.04 13.81 2.80
CA ARG A 135 -3.96 13.09 1.92
C ARG A 135 -3.18 12.45 0.79
N ILE A 136 -3.52 11.22 0.46
CA ILE A 136 -3.14 10.57 -0.81
C ILE A 136 -4.40 10.45 -1.66
N ARG A 137 -4.44 11.19 -2.75
CA ARG A 137 -5.49 11.07 -3.76
C ARG A 137 -5.07 10.00 -4.75
N PRO A 138 -5.83 8.89 -4.88
CA PRO A 138 -5.41 7.80 -5.74
C PRO A 138 -5.58 8.13 -7.22
N ASP A 139 -4.56 7.79 -8.01
CA ASP A 139 -4.61 7.76 -9.46
C ASP A 139 -4.88 6.34 -9.97
N ARG A 140 -4.37 5.34 -9.23
CA ARG A 140 -4.45 3.95 -9.60
C ARG A 140 -4.40 3.08 -8.35
N VAL A 141 -5.29 2.10 -8.28
CA VAL A 141 -5.31 1.09 -7.23
C VAL A 141 -5.27 -0.28 -7.89
N THR A 142 -4.29 -1.10 -7.51
CA THR A 142 -4.13 -2.46 -7.98
C THR A 142 -3.94 -3.39 -6.80
N GLY A 143 -4.41 -4.61 -6.94
CA GLY A 143 -4.25 -5.61 -5.91
C GLY A 143 -4.13 -7.00 -6.49
N ARG A 144 -3.53 -7.89 -5.72
CA ARG A 144 -3.36 -9.28 -6.06
C ARG A 144 -3.50 -10.16 -4.84
N ILE A 145 -3.99 -11.35 -5.07
CA ILE A 145 -4.10 -12.39 -4.07
C ILE A 145 -3.23 -13.57 -4.49
N VAL A 146 -2.52 -14.13 -3.53
CA VAL A 146 -1.77 -15.37 -3.69
C VAL A 146 -2.51 -16.43 -2.90
N GLN A 147 -2.97 -17.46 -3.61
CA GLN A 147 -3.63 -18.59 -2.99
C GLN A 147 -2.78 -19.85 -3.16
N ARG A 148 -2.82 -20.70 -2.14
CA ARG A 148 -2.23 -22.01 -2.25
C ARG A 148 -3.07 -22.83 -3.23
N PRO A 149 -2.45 -23.53 -4.21
CA PRO A 149 -3.21 -24.45 -5.03
C PRO A 149 -3.81 -25.55 -4.14
N THR A 150 -5.08 -25.82 -4.33
CA THR A 150 -5.81 -26.92 -3.68
C THR A 150 -5.44 -28.23 -4.33
#